data_24cce070be8834175fd9e9d227076165
#
_entry.id   24cce070be8834175fd9e9d227076165
#
_cell.length_a   1.000
_cell.length_b   1.000
_cell.length_c   1.000
_cell.angle_alpha   90.00
_cell.angle_beta   90.00
_cell.angle_gamma   90.00
#
_symmetry.space_group_name_H-M   'P 1'
#
loop_
_entity.id
_entity.type
_entity.pdbx_description
1 polymer ?
#
loop_
_entity_poly.entity_id
_entity_poly.type
_entity_poly.pdbx_seq_one_letter_code
_entity_poly.pdbx_strand_id
1 'polypeptide(L)'
;MNGKLLAYNKLVYTVNFQNDNAFQTLAAKNGTSESYEKNKVIYKVIKILERNGDSFINEIPIEYTGSGKFRFTETGSKLKKFKRDVFGIGNSTDLSKSEKELRDKQLNATAEQVFEYLRNGTLGSAGTGKMFDIDKSYSKKDALKIMSVRYSAFLSRYSQYMKVTIANEINNRSIAEIKERSSELPGIDIDTKSIRVYNKSEAMSHVIGYTGTVNTDELETYNKGKKEEDKDYYSSDETVGKAGVEKHFENYLHGDSGSKTLVVNNVGKIIDTTKTVKSGTGNNITLSIDSELQEYVYNLLEKKIAGIVLSKLTSSDSAGNDRENIMIPIKKVYYSFIGNSVIDLENLNGDKATSYEKKMYRKIQTLEDQAINVSKNLVLKDTKAYKDQSEEKQAYASYVYSLLSSKKVLISSSIDTTDKTYQKWKNEKISLSEFLRYAVNKEWIDISSLNISSKYNDTEEIMKALAAYVEDALVDADDFDMTVCEQSIMKGKLSGREVCLLLYEQGVLKKK
;
A
#
# COMPACT_ATOMS: atom_id res chain seq x y z
N MET A 1 -26.23 28.21 2.81
CA MET A 1 -26.74 29.33 3.61
C MET A 1 -27.38 28.91 4.93
N ASN A 2 -27.70 27.65 5.12
CA ASN A 2 -28.47 27.18 6.31
C ASN A 2 -27.57 26.78 7.50
N GLY A 3 -26.30 27.22 7.56
CA GLY A 3 -25.38 26.92 8.67
C GLY A 3 -24.99 25.45 8.82
N LYS A 4 -25.21 24.61 7.77
CA LYS A 4 -24.84 23.20 7.81
C LYS A 4 -23.33 23.05 7.67
N LEU A 5 -22.72 22.34 8.60
CA LEU A 5 -21.29 22.03 8.56
C LEU A 5 -21.00 21.01 7.44
N LEU A 6 -20.14 21.39 6.50
CA LEU A 6 -19.69 20.52 5.41
C LEU A 6 -18.34 19.89 5.75
N ALA A 7 -17.45 20.64 6.40
CA ALA A 7 -16.20 20.17 6.95
C ALA A 7 -15.94 20.86 8.31
N TYR A 8 -15.38 20.12 9.26
CA TYR A 8 -15.07 20.65 10.58
C TYR A 8 -13.92 19.89 11.24
N ASN A 9 -13.30 20.52 12.21
CA ASN A 9 -12.25 19.86 13.00
C ASN A 9 -12.89 19.17 14.20
N LYS A 10 -12.59 17.88 14.37
CA LYS A 10 -13.00 17.06 15.51
C LYS A 10 -11.78 16.74 16.35
N LEU A 11 -11.85 16.99 17.65
CA LEU A 11 -10.83 16.53 18.58
C LEU A 11 -11.03 15.04 18.87
N VAL A 12 -9.97 14.29 18.69
CA VAL A 12 -9.92 12.86 18.96
C VAL A 12 -8.77 12.55 19.91
N TYR A 13 -8.88 11.45 20.62
CA TYR A 13 -7.81 10.95 21.48
C TYR A 13 -6.91 10.00 20.70
N THR A 14 -5.60 10.15 20.91
CA THR A 14 -4.56 9.30 20.30
C THR A 14 -3.75 8.63 21.40
N VAL A 15 -3.30 7.41 21.13
CA VAL A 15 -2.31 6.72 21.96
C VAL A 15 -0.95 6.86 21.32
N ASN A 16 0.00 7.37 22.06
CA ASN A 16 1.35 7.61 21.60
C ASN A 16 2.35 6.78 22.40
N PHE A 17 3.43 6.36 21.72
CA PHE A 17 4.60 5.72 22.31
C PHE A 17 5.79 6.68 22.25
N GLN A 18 6.52 6.77 23.34
CA GLN A 18 7.76 7.54 23.43
C GLN A 18 8.85 6.70 24.10
N ASN A 19 10.09 6.85 23.64
CA ASN A 19 11.23 6.31 24.34
C ASN A 19 11.38 6.95 25.72
N ASP A 20 11.36 6.13 26.77
CA ASP A 20 11.49 6.55 28.17
C ASP A 20 12.61 5.77 28.86
N ASN A 21 13.38 6.45 29.71
CA ASN A 21 14.42 5.81 30.54
C ASN A 21 13.85 4.78 31.53
N ALA A 22 12.53 4.83 31.80
CA ALA A 22 11.87 3.81 32.61
C ALA A 22 12.07 2.40 32.04
N PHE A 23 12.24 2.26 30.74
CA PHE A 23 12.54 0.95 30.12
C PHE A 23 13.90 0.40 30.54
N GLN A 24 14.93 1.27 30.67
CA GLN A 24 16.25 0.87 31.16
C GLN A 24 16.16 0.43 32.63
N THR A 25 15.43 1.20 33.43
CA THR A 25 15.21 0.89 34.85
C THR A 25 14.45 -0.44 35.04
N LEU A 26 13.41 -0.67 34.21
CA LEU A 26 12.67 -1.94 34.22
C LEU A 26 13.52 -3.10 33.76
N ALA A 27 14.31 -2.92 32.69
CA ALA A 27 15.21 -3.94 32.21
C ALA A 27 16.24 -4.37 33.28
N ALA A 28 16.86 -3.40 33.94
CA ALA A 28 17.80 -3.68 35.04
C ALA A 28 17.11 -4.40 36.22
N LYS A 29 15.89 -3.98 36.61
CA LYS A 29 15.12 -4.60 37.69
C LYS A 29 14.69 -6.02 37.37
N ASN A 30 14.31 -6.29 36.10
CA ASN A 30 13.74 -7.57 35.69
C ASN A 30 14.82 -8.54 35.12
N GLY A 31 16.07 -8.10 34.97
CA GLY A 31 17.12 -8.89 34.33
C GLY A 31 16.88 -9.14 32.83
N THR A 32 16.20 -8.21 32.16
CA THR A 32 15.80 -8.29 30.75
C THR A 32 16.52 -7.23 29.90
N SER A 33 16.24 -7.19 28.60
CA SER A 33 16.69 -6.09 27.75
C SER A 33 15.66 -4.95 27.69
N GLU A 34 16.13 -3.73 27.42
CA GLU A 34 15.28 -2.57 27.19
C GLU A 34 14.30 -2.81 26.03
N SER A 35 14.76 -3.47 24.97
CA SER A 35 13.93 -3.88 23.84
C SER A 35 12.81 -4.84 24.25
N TYR A 36 13.11 -5.77 25.14
CA TYR A 36 12.10 -6.70 25.66
C TYR A 36 11.00 -5.97 26.42
N GLU A 37 11.34 -5.03 27.31
CA GLU A 37 10.35 -4.28 28.07
C GLU A 37 9.50 -3.36 27.15
N LYS A 38 10.11 -2.70 26.15
CA LYS A 38 9.39 -1.94 25.12
C LYS A 38 8.39 -2.81 24.38
N ASN A 39 8.82 -3.98 23.90
CA ASN A 39 7.94 -4.89 23.15
C ASN A 39 6.76 -5.37 24.00
N LYS A 40 7.00 -5.65 25.27
CA LYS A 40 5.97 -6.07 26.23
C LYS A 40 4.92 -4.99 26.46
N VAL A 41 5.34 -3.74 26.64
CA VAL A 41 4.43 -2.62 26.81
C VAL A 41 3.62 -2.35 25.54
N ILE A 42 4.27 -2.29 24.37
CA ILE A 42 3.60 -2.12 23.09
C ILE A 42 2.55 -3.21 22.87
N TYR A 43 2.90 -4.47 23.15
CA TYR A 43 1.97 -5.58 23.02
C TYR A 43 0.76 -5.45 23.93
N LYS A 44 0.97 -5.08 25.22
CA LYS A 44 -0.12 -4.82 26.15
C LYS A 44 -1.09 -3.76 25.63
N VAL A 45 -0.56 -2.65 25.12
CA VAL A 45 -1.37 -1.55 24.54
C VAL A 45 -2.16 -2.02 23.33
N ILE A 46 -1.53 -2.71 22.37
CA ILE A 46 -2.23 -3.26 21.21
C ILE A 46 -3.36 -4.21 21.64
N LYS A 47 -3.13 -5.05 22.66
CA LYS A 47 -4.19 -5.96 23.18
C LYS A 47 -5.33 -5.21 23.86
N ILE A 48 -5.06 -4.10 24.55
CA ILE A 48 -6.12 -3.23 25.11
C ILE A 48 -6.97 -2.66 23.99
N LEU A 49 -6.33 -2.09 22.96
CA LEU A 49 -7.00 -1.50 21.81
C LEU A 49 -7.88 -2.54 21.08
N GLU A 50 -7.32 -3.69 20.74
CA GLU A 50 -8.05 -4.76 20.03
C GLU A 50 -9.23 -5.28 20.84
N ARG A 51 -9.08 -5.49 22.14
CA ARG A 51 -10.14 -5.95 23.02
C ARG A 51 -11.30 -4.96 23.12
N ASN A 52 -11.00 -3.68 23.10
CA ASN A 52 -11.98 -2.60 23.17
C ASN A 52 -12.55 -2.20 21.79
N GLY A 53 -12.12 -2.83 20.71
CA GLY A 53 -12.61 -2.59 19.36
C GLY A 53 -11.94 -1.43 18.64
N ASP A 54 -10.82 -0.89 19.17
CA ASP A 54 -10.02 0.11 18.50
C ASP A 54 -8.98 -0.54 17.59
N SER A 55 -8.61 0.16 16.53
CA SER A 55 -7.54 -0.24 15.62
C SER A 55 -6.24 0.47 15.96
N PHE A 56 -5.10 -0.17 15.70
CA PHE A 56 -3.79 0.45 15.77
C PHE A 56 -3.25 0.78 14.38
N ILE A 57 -2.33 1.72 14.30
CA ILE A 57 -1.69 2.16 13.05
C ILE A 57 -0.64 1.12 12.66
N ASN A 58 -0.77 0.54 11.47
CA ASN A 58 0.18 -0.40 10.91
C ASN A 58 0.86 0.23 9.69
N GLU A 59 2.07 0.77 9.86
CA GLU A 59 2.83 1.44 8.80
C GLU A 59 3.94 0.57 8.20
N ILE A 60 4.17 -0.63 8.75
CA ILE A 60 5.19 -1.51 8.19
C ILE A 60 4.65 -2.16 6.91
N PRO A 61 5.35 -2.05 5.77
CA PRO A 61 4.87 -2.59 4.51
C PRO A 61 5.10 -4.11 4.39
N ILE A 62 4.73 -4.84 5.43
CA ILE A 62 4.73 -6.30 5.49
C ILE A 62 3.41 -6.74 6.10
N GLU A 63 2.77 -7.71 5.49
CA GLU A 63 1.62 -8.39 6.08
C GLU A 63 1.86 -9.88 6.26
N TYR A 64 1.11 -10.48 7.18
CA TYR A 64 1.10 -11.92 7.41
C TYR A 64 -0.20 -12.48 6.85
N THR A 65 -0.09 -13.22 5.75
CA THR A 65 -1.24 -13.74 5.00
C THR A 65 -1.95 -14.86 5.75
N GLY A 66 -3.22 -15.12 5.43
CA GLY A 66 -3.97 -16.24 5.99
C GLY A 66 -3.37 -17.62 5.68
N SER A 67 -2.52 -17.73 4.64
CA SER A 67 -1.75 -18.93 4.31
C SER A 67 -0.50 -19.15 5.19
N GLY A 68 -0.21 -18.22 6.12
CA GLY A 68 0.93 -18.33 7.02
C GLY A 68 2.26 -17.84 6.42
N LYS A 69 2.22 -17.11 5.32
CA LYS A 69 3.38 -16.51 4.64
C LYS A 69 3.42 -15.01 4.90
N PHE A 70 4.61 -14.42 4.74
CA PHE A 70 4.77 -12.98 4.71
C PHE A 70 4.79 -12.48 3.27
N ARG A 71 4.17 -11.33 3.02
CA ARG A 71 4.32 -10.60 1.75
C ARG A 71 4.56 -9.12 2.00
N PHE A 72 5.11 -8.42 1.02
CA PHE A 72 5.18 -6.97 1.04
C PHE A 72 3.85 -6.39 0.55
N THR A 73 3.41 -5.30 1.18
CA THR A 73 2.23 -4.51 0.76
C THR A 73 2.60 -3.36 -0.17
N GLU A 74 3.90 -3.12 -0.39
CA GLU A 74 4.42 -2.08 -1.26
C GLU A 74 5.35 -2.66 -2.31
N THR A 75 5.46 -2.00 -3.46
CA THR A 75 6.28 -2.41 -4.60
C THR A 75 7.20 -1.28 -5.09
N GLY A 76 8.06 -1.55 -6.04
CA GLY A 76 8.87 -0.57 -6.75
C GLY A 76 9.75 0.30 -5.84
N SER A 77 9.69 1.62 -6.03
CA SER A 77 10.55 2.58 -5.30
C SER A 77 10.24 2.66 -3.82
N LYS A 78 9.00 2.48 -3.41
CA LYS A 78 8.57 2.50 -2.00
C LYS A 78 9.13 1.29 -1.26
N LEU A 79 9.02 0.09 -1.83
CA LEU A 79 9.61 -1.12 -1.25
C LEU A 79 11.13 -1.01 -1.17
N LYS A 80 11.77 -0.49 -2.20
CA LYS A 80 13.22 -0.26 -2.21
C LYS A 80 13.66 0.72 -1.12
N LYS A 81 12.88 1.80 -0.91
CA LYS A 81 13.10 2.76 0.18
C LYS A 81 12.97 2.07 1.54
N PHE A 82 11.88 1.33 1.76
CA PHE A 82 11.67 0.56 2.99
C PHE A 82 12.85 -0.38 3.31
N LYS A 83 13.30 -1.18 2.34
CA LYS A 83 14.45 -2.07 2.54
C LYS A 83 15.73 -1.30 2.85
N ARG A 84 15.96 -0.16 2.19
CA ARG A 84 17.10 0.72 2.49
C ARG A 84 17.05 1.26 3.91
N ASP A 85 15.89 1.68 4.38
CA ASP A 85 15.70 2.18 5.74
C ASP A 85 15.93 1.08 6.77
N VAL A 86 15.38 -0.13 6.55
CA VAL A 86 15.54 -1.30 7.43
C VAL A 86 16.99 -1.73 7.54
N PHE A 87 17.70 -1.83 6.42
CA PHE A 87 19.07 -2.34 6.39
C PHE A 87 20.13 -1.24 6.54
N GLY A 88 19.72 0.03 6.68
CA GLY A 88 20.64 1.16 6.79
C GLY A 88 21.49 1.39 5.53
N ILE A 89 20.96 1.09 4.35
CA ILE A 89 21.69 1.19 3.09
C ILE A 89 21.82 2.65 2.66
N GLY A 90 23.02 3.18 2.79
CA GLY A 90 23.37 4.53 2.37
C GLY A 90 23.45 4.71 0.83
N ASN A 91 23.73 5.95 0.40
CA ASN A 91 23.87 6.33 -1.02
C ASN A 91 25.30 6.17 -1.55
N SER A 92 26.26 5.62 -0.76
CA SER A 92 27.63 5.46 -1.20
C SER A 92 27.72 4.62 -2.48
N THR A 93 28.45 5.11 -3.46
CA THR A 93 28.76 4.43 -4.73
C THR A 93 30.09 3.68 -4.68
N ASP A 94 30.96 4.06 -3.77
CA ASP A 94 32.29 3.46 -3.60
C ASP A 94 32.20 2.34 -2.54
N LEU A 95 31.79 1.17 -3.00
CA LEU A 95 31.62 -0.02 -2.16
C LEU A 95 32.58 -1.12 -2.63
N SER A 96 33.17 -1.82 -1.69
CA SER A 96 33.92 -3.05 -1.93
C SER A 96 33.01 -4.13 -2.55
N LYS A 97 33.60 -5.17 -3.11
CA LYS A 97 32.85 -6.29 -3.71
C LYS A 97 31.92 -6.96 -2.70
N SER A 98 32.39 -7.20 -1.49
CA SER A 98 31.60 -7.81 -0.41
C SER A 98 30.44 -6.93 0.05
N GLU A 99 30.63 -5.62 0.10
CA GLU A 99 29.55 -4.67 0.44
C GLU A 99 28.48 -4.61 -0.66
N LYS A 100 28.86 -4.68 -1.93
CA LYS A 100 27.93 -4.77 -3.05
C LYS A 100 27.11 -6.05 -2.98
N GLU A 101 27.73 -7.20 -2.78
CA GLU A 101 27.05 -8.49 -2.63
C GLU A 101 26.07 -8.50 -1.44
N LEU A 102 26.47 -7.92 -0.30
CA LEU A 102 25.59 -7.78 0.86
C LEU A 102 24.42 -6.86 0.57
N ARG A 103 24.67 -5.71 -0.07
CA ARG A 103 23.64 -4.76 -0.47
C ARG A 103 22.62 -5.37 -1.43
N ASP A 104 23.08 -6.14 -2.40
CA ASP A 104 22.20 -6.83 -3.34
C ASP A 104 21.35 -7.89 -2.63
N LYS A 105 21.93 -8.64 -1.72
CA LYS A 105 21.23 -9.59 -0.86
C LYS A 105 20.16 -8.91 0.00
N GLN A 106 20.45 -7.75 0.57
CA GLN A 106 19.51 -6.95 1.38
C GLN A 106 18.37 -6.39 0.54
N LEU A 107 18.66 -5.87 -0.66
CA LEU A 107 17.65 -5.31 -1.54
C LEU A 107 16.73 -6.39 -2.16
N ASN A 108 17.25 -7.61 -2.33
CA ASN A 108 16.50 -8.76 -2.83
C ASN A 108 15.86 -9.62 -1.72
N ALA A 109 15.98 -9.21 -0.45
CA ALA A 109 15.42 -9.96 0.67
C ALA A 109 13.89 -10.08 0.55
N THR A 110 13.37 -11.29 0.81
CA THR A 110 11.93 -11.57 0.87
C THR A 110 11.27 -10.93 2.09
N ALA A 111 9.95 -10.84 2.12
CA ALA A 111 9.21 -10.30 3.27
C ALA A 111 9.48 -11.09 4.55
N GLU A 112 9.59 -12.42 4.48
CA GLU A 112 9.95 -13.26 5.62
C GLU A 112 11.38 -13.00 6.10
N GLN A 113 12.34 -12.83 5.20
CA GLN A 113 13.72 -12.49 5.55
C GLN A 113 13.80 -11.11 6.22
N VAL A 114 13.06 -10.12 5.74
CA VAL A 114 12.99 -8.79 6.37
C VAL A 114 12.33 -8.88 7.74
N PHE A 115 11.24 -9.63 7.87
CA PHE A 115 10.59 -9.88 9.17
C PHE A 115 11.54 -10.52 10.18
N GLU A 116 12.25 -11.57 9.80
CA GLU A 116 13.22 -12.23 10.72
C GLU A 116 14.41 -11.31 11.06
N TYR A 117 14.87 -10.50 10.11
CA TYR A 117 15.89 -9.49 10.38
C TYR A 117 15.41 -8.46 11.41
N LEU A 118 14.23 -7.90 11.23
CA LEU A 118 13.63 -6.95 12.18
C LEU A 118 13.37 -7.59 13.55
N ARG A 119 12.99 -8.87 13.56
CA ARG A 119 12.71 -9.61 14.79
C ARG A 119 13.96 -9.88 15.62
N ASN A 120 15.03 -10.39 15.00
CA ASN A 120 16.19 -10.94 15.70
C ASN A 120 17.55 -10.57 15.09
N GLY A 121 17.60 -9.75 14.03
CA GLY A 121 18.83 -9.31 13.38
C GLY A 121 19.46 -10.32 12.42
N THR A 122 18.77 -11.40 12.06
CA THR A 122 19.34 -12.43 11.19
C THR A 122 19.01 -12.19 9.73
N LEU A 123 20.00 -11.71 8.97
CA LEU A 123 20.02 -11.75 7.51
C LEU A 123 21.34 -12.39 7.05
N GLY A 124 21.38 -13.72 7.05
CA GLY A 124 22.62 -14.45 6.81
C GLY A 124 23.65 -14.25 7.94
N SER A 125 24.91 -14.58 7.68
CA SER A 125 26.01 -14.55 8.66
C SER A 125 26.53 -13.15 9.06
N ALA A 126 26.00 -12.09 8.49
CA ALA A 126 26.44 -10.71 8.70
C ALA A 126 25.53 -9.86 9.60
N GLY A 127 24.64 -10.47 10.35
CA GLY A 127 23.75 -9.77 11.28
C GLY A 127 24.49 -9.35 12.55
N THR A 128 24.87 -8.10 12.69
CA THR A 128 25.55 -7.53 13.85
C THR A 128 24.60 -6.98 14.91
N GLY A 129 23.45 -7.55 15.11
CA GLY A 129 22.60 -7.13 16.22
C GLY A 129 21.12 -7.44 16.03
N LYS A 130 20.45 -7.65 17.14
CA LYS A 130 19.01 -7.82 17.22
C LYS A 130 18.34 -6.47 16.98
N MET A 131 17.66 -6.30 15.85
CA MET A 131 17.06 -5.01 15.51
C MET A 131 16.01 -4.58 16.55
N PHE A 132 14.96 -5.39 16.74
CA PHE A 132 13.89 -5.09 17.71
C PHE A 132 13.84 -6.11 18.86
N ASP A 133 14.60 -7.19 18.79
CA ASP A 133 14.68 -8.23 19.80
C ASP A 133 13.30 -8.72 20.29
N ILE A 134 12.43 -9.09 19.33
CA ILE A 134 11.08 -9.54 19.63
C ILE A 134 11.10 -11.02 19.96
N ASP A 135 10.68 -11.35 21.17
CA ASP A 135 10.71 -12.71 21.71
C ASP A 135 9.95 -13.71 20.81
N LYS A 136 10.50 -14.93 20.71
CA LYS A 136 9.91 -16.01 19.91
C LYS A 136 8.59 -16.55 20.47
N SER A 137 8.26 -16.27 21.73
CA SER A 137 6.97 -16.62 22.32
C SER A 137 5.79 -15.88 21.69
N TYR A 138 6.02 -14.68 21.11
CA TYR A 138 4.97 -14.00 20.35
C TYR A 138 4.69 -14.73 19.05
N SER A 139 3.41 -14.89 18.69
CA SER A 139 3.01 -15.38 17.38
C SER A 139 3.61 -14.48 16.26
N LYS A 140 3.78 -15.01 15.05
CA LYS A 140 4.24 -14.22 13.91
C LYS A 140 3.36 -12.97 13.68
N LYS A 141 2.06 -13.11 13.85
CA LYS A 141 1.07 -12.02 13.75
C LYS A 141 1.25 -10.96 14.84
N ASP A 142 1.40 -11.38 16.09
CA ASP A 142 1.60 -10.44 17.20
C ASP A 142 2.98 -9.77 17.13
N ALA A 143 4.01 -10.52 16.72
CA ALA A 143 5.34 -9.98 16.50
C ALA A 143 5.34 -8.89 15.41
N LEU A 144 4.59 -9.08 14.32
CA LEU A 144 4.46 -8.09 13.26
C LEU A 144 3.78 -6.80 13.76
N LYS A 145 2.76 -6.91 14.62
CA LYS A 145 2.11 -5.75 15.23
C LYS A 145 3.06 -4.94 16.11
N ILE A 146 3.84 -5.62 16.96
CA ILE A 146 4.87 -4.98 17.77
C ILE A 146 5.91 -4.31 16.86
N MET A 147 6.32 -5.01 15.81
CA MET A 147 7.30 -4.55 14.83
C MET A 147 6.86 -3.28 14.13
N SER A 148 5.57 -3.12 13.81
CA SER A 148 5.04 -1.90 13.20
C SER A 148 5.30 -0.67 14.06
N VAL A 149 4.94 -0.71 15.34
CA VAL A 149 5.20 0.40 16.27
C VAL A 149 6.69 0.65 16.45
N ARG A 150 7.48 -0.42 16.58
CA ARG A 150 8.94 -0.32 16.70
C ARG A 150 9.59 0.28 15.44
N TYR A 151 9.06 -0.03 14.26
CA TYR A 151 9.54 0.51 13.00
C TYR A 151 9.23 2.01 12.87
N SER A 152 8.03 2.45 13.21
CA SER A 152 7.70 3.89 13.25
C SER A 152 8.59 4.64 14.23
N ALA A 153 8.87 4.06 15.42
CA ALA A 153 9.82 4.62 16.37
C ALA A 153 11.27 4.63 15.85
N PHE A 154 11.64 3.63 15.06
CA PHE A 154 12.97 3.57 14.42
C PHE A 154 13.14 4.64 13.34
N LEU A 155 12.11 4.95 12.57
CA LEU A 155 12.16 6.05 11.59
C LEU A 155 12.39 7.41 12.26
N SER A 156 11.84 7.59 13.47
CA SER A 156 12.00 8.81 14.28
C SER A 156 13.24 8.79 15.21
N ARG A 157 14.19 7.87 15.01
CA ARG A 157 15.33 7.64 15.95
C ARG A 157 16.25 8.84 16.14
N TYR A 158 16.31 9.74 15.19
CA TYR A 158 17.10 10.99 15.30
C TYR A 158 16.40 12.07 16.11
N SER A 159 15.11 11.92 16.37
CA SER A 159 14.28 12.83 17.16
C SER A 159 13.64 12.05 18.31
N GLN A 160 14.48 11.59 19.26
CA GLN A 160 14.06 10.66 20.33
C GLN A 160 12.98 11.24 21.26
N TYR A 161 12.80 12.57 21.25
CA TYR A 161 11.74 13.28 21.98
C TYR A 161 10.37 13.22 21.23
N MET A 162 10.36 12.80 19.97
CA MET A 162 9.12 12.68 19.21
C MET A 162 8.32 11.46 19.64
N LYS A 163 7.04 11.68 19.87
CA LYS A 163 6.09 10.62 20.16
C LYS A 163 5.67 9.95 18.86
N VAL A 164 5.53 8.64 18.89
CA VAL A 164 4.99 7.83 17.79
C VAL A 164 3.55 7.49 18.07
N THR A 165 2.63 7.85 17.20
CA THR A 165 1.22 7.51 17.37
C THR A 165 0.98 6.04 17.08
N ILE A 166 0.44 5.31 18.08
CA ILE A 166 0.05 3.90 17.97
C ILE A 166 -1.37 3.78 17.42
N ALA A 167 -2.30 4.63 17.89
CA ALA A 167 -3.70 4.59 17.49
C ALA A 167 -4.32 5.98 17.50
N ASN A 168 -5.22 6.21 16.56
CA ASN A 168 -6.05 7.40 16.46
C ASN A 168 -7.51 7.07 16.82
N GLU A 169 -8.27 8.09 17.24
CA GLU A 169 -9.71 8.00 17.49
C GLU A 169 -10.11 6.89 18.46
N ILE A 170 -9.32 6.70 19.52
CA ILE A 170 -9.60 5.66 20.49
C ILE A 170 -10.87 5.98 21.32
N ASN A 171 -11.58 4.93 21.66
CA ASN A 171 -12.81 5.04 22.45
C ASN A 171 -12.54 5.26 23.97
N ASN A 172 -13.57 5.67 24.70
CA ASN A 172 -13.45 5.97 26.12
C ASN A 172 -13.04 4.76 26.98
N ARG A 173 -13.34 3.52 26.55
CA ARG A 173 -12.93 2.31 27.30
C ARG A 173 -11.42 2.13 27.24
N SER A 174 -10.82 2.27 26.05
CA SER A 174 -9.37 2.22 25.88
C SER A 174 -8.68 3.35 26.65
N ILE A 175 -9.24 4.57 26.62
CA ILE A 175 -8.70 5.71 27.37
C ILE A 175 -8.67 5.38 28.88
N ALA A 176 -9.81 4.91 29.43
CA ALA A 176 -9.92 4.61 30.84
C ALA A 176 -8.94 3.52 31.26
N GLU A 177 -8.87 2.41 30.49
CA GLU A 177 -8.02 1.27 30.80
C GLU A 177 -6.51 1.60 30.69
N ILE A 178 -6.09 2.38 29.67
CA ILE A 178 -4.69 2.80 29.52
C ILE A 178 -4.30 3.74 30.68
N LYS A 179 -5.17 4.67 31.05
CA LYS A 179 -4.92 5.59 32.16
C LYS A 179 -4.86 4.87 33.52
N GLU A 180 -5.75 3.92 33.77
CA GLU A 180 -5.74 3.11 34.99
C GLU A 180 -4.45 2.30 35.12
N ARG A 181 -3.93 1.78 33.98
CA ARG A 181 -2.69 1.00 33.94
C ARG A 181 -1.44 1.82 33.62
N SER A 182 -1.46 3.12 33.73
CA SER A 182 -0.34 4.02 33.36
C SER A 182 0.97 3.63 34.01
N SER A 183 0.94 3.16 35.28
CA SER A 183 2.12 2.68 35.99
C SER A 183 2.76 1.42 35.40
N GLU A 184 1.97 0.59 34.66
CA GLU A 184 2.42 -0.61 33.97
C GLU A 184 2.82 -0.34 32.51
N LEU A 185 2.54 0.85 32.00
CA LEU A 185 2.67 1.25 30.60
C LEU A 185 3.60 2.46 30.43
N PRO A 186 4.85 2.37 30.89
CA PRO A 186 5.82 3.46 30.72
C PRO A 186 6.00 3.80 29.24
N GLY A 187 6.23 5.08 28.94
CA GLY A 187 6.39 5.56 27.57
C GLY A 187 5.11 5.60 26.75
N ILE A 188 3.95 5.30 27.35
CA ILE A 188 2.63 5.43 26.72
C ILE A 188 1.95 6.67 27.23
N ASP A 189 1.45 7.48 26.29
CA ASP A 189 0.72 8.69 26.60
C ASP A 189 -0.54 8.84 25.74
N ILE A 190 -1.54 9.54 26.27
CA ILE A 190 -2.78 9.83 25.56
C ILE A 190 -2.84 11.34 25.33
N ASP A 191 -2.77 11.70 24.05
CA ASP A 191 -2.91 13.09 23.62
C ASP A 191 -4.22 13.32 22.87
N THR A 192 -4.55 14.56 22.61
CA THR A 192 -5.64 14.97 21.72
C THR A 192 -5.08 15.46 20.41
N LYS A 193 -5.68 15.03 19.31
CA LYS A 193 -5.36 15.46 17.95
C LYS A 193 -6.61 15.99 17.27
N SER A 194 -6.47 17.02 16.46
CA SER A 194 -7.54 17.50 15.59
C SER A 194 -7.52 16.71 14.28
N ILE A 195 -8.66 16.16 13.89
CA ILE A 195 -8.84 15.54 12.58
C ILE A 195 -9.89 16.30 11.79
N ARG A 196 -9.73 16.34 10.47
CA ARG A 196 -10.69 16.94 9.56
C ARG A 196 -11.78 15.96 9.22
N VAL A 197 -13.05 16.31 9.48
CA VAL A 197 -14.23 15.48 9.19
C VAL A 197 -15.04 16.16 8.11
N TYR A 198 -15.48 15.36 7.12
CA TYR A 198 -16.28 15.82 5.99
C TYR A 198 -17.67 15.21 6.04
N ASN A 199 -18.70 16.09 6.08
CA ASN A 199 -20.07 15.67 5.97
C ASN A 199 -20.50 15.67 4.48
N LYS A 200 -21.36 14.73 4.09
CA LYS A 200 -21.85 14.58 2.71
C LYS A 200 -20.72 14.49 1.67
N SER A 201 -19.64 13.80 2.04
CA SER A 201 -18.42 13.69 1.23
C SER A 201 -18.71 13.23 -0.20
N GLU A 202 -19.60 12.26 -0.40
CA GLU A 202 -19.95 11.73 -1.72
C GLU A 202 -20.46 12.81 -2.69
N ALA A 203 -21.38 13.67 -2.23
CA ALA A 203 -21.94 14.72 -3.05
C ALA A 203 -21.10 15.99 -3.14
N MET A 204 -20.15 16.21 -2.19
CA MET A 204 -19.46 17.49 -2.01
C MET A 204 -17.94 17.41 -2.22
N SER A 205 -17.35 16.24 -2.36
CA SER A 205 -15.89 16.04 -2.42
C SER A 205 -15.20 16.85 -3.51
N HIS A 206 -15.81 16.96 -4.69
CA HIS A 206 -15.27 17.71 -5.83
C HIS A 206 -15.26 19.23 -5.61
N VAL A 207 -16.07 19.74 -4.66
CA VAL A 207 -16.11 21.16 -4.28
C VAL A 207 -15.21 21.41 -3.08
N ILE A 208 -15.39 20.65 -2.01
CA ILE A 208 -14.67 20.85 -0.75
C ILE A 208 -13.20 20.43 -0.92
N GLY A 209 -12.94 19.32 -1.60
CA GLY A 209 -11.63 18.72 -1.66
C GLY A 209 -11.30 17.90 -0.42
N TYR A 210 -10.01 17.78 -0.12
CA TYR A 210 -9.51 17.01 1.01
C TYR A 210 -8.19 17.60 1.53
N THR A 211 -7.80 17.19 2.72
CA THR A 211 -6.53 17.57 3.36
C THR A 211 -5.55 16.40 3.37
N GLY A 212 -4.26 16.69 3.40
CA GLY A 212 -3.19 15.69 3.49
C GLY A 212 -1.89 16.33 3.94
N THR A 213 -0.87 15.52 4.28
CA THR A 213 0.42 16.01 4.74
C THR A 213 1.07 16.89 3.67
N VAL A 214 1.64 18.02 4.09
CA VAL A 214 2.35 18.94 3.23
C VAL A 214 3.53 18.25 2.54
N ASN A 215 3.76 18.56 1.26
CA ASN A 215 4.96 18.11 0.55
C ASN A 215 6.01 19.22 0.48
N THR A 216 7.20 18.91 -0.01
CA THR A 216 8.34 19.85 -0.06
C THR A 216 8.02 21.11 -0.87
N ASP A 217 7.38 20.97 -2.03
CA ASP A 217 7.08 22.09 -2.93
C ASP A 217 5.99 23.00 -2.32
N GLU A 218 5.00 22.39 -1.67
CA GLU A 218 3.96 23.11 -0.93
C GLU A 218 4.55 23.85 0.27
N LEU A 219 5.45 23.20 1.01
CA LEU A 219 6.13 23.78 2.16
C LEU A 219 6.94 25.02 1.77
N GLU A 220 7.72 24.94 0.69
CA GLU A 220 8.44 26.09 0.14
C GLU A 220 7.49 27.21 -0.29
N THR A 221 6.36 26.85 -0.90
CA THR A 221 5.36 27.82 -1.37
C THR A 221 4.69 28.54 -0.21
N TYR A 222 4.24 27.80 0.81
CA TYR A 222 3.51 28.37 1.95
C TYR A 222 4.42 29.16 2.90
N ASN A 223 5.71 28.80 3.00
CA ASN A 223 6.70 29.46 3.86
C ASN A 223 7.49 30.56 3.13
N LYS A 224 7.19 30.84 1.88
CA LYS A 224 7.89 31.88 1.13
C LYS A 224 7.77 33.25 1.83
N GLY A 225 8.90 33.75 2.31
CA GLY A 225 8.97 35.05 3.02
C GLY A 225 8.63 34.99 4.49
N LYS A 226 8.38 33.79 5.04
CA LYS A 226 8.14 33.57 6.47
C LYS A 226 9.41 33.08 7.19
N LYS A 227 9.46 33.24 8.49
CA LYS A 227 10.49 32.71 9.38
C LYS A 227 9.88 31.57 10.22
N GLU A 228 10.70 30.64 10.67
CA GLU A 228 10.25 29.54 11.55
C GLU A 228 9.57 30.01 12.86
N GLU A 229 9.82 31.25 13.27
CA GLU A 229 9.25 31.85 14.47
C GLU A 229 7.84 32.44 14.23
N ASP A 230 7.44 32.56 12.95
CA ASP A 230 6.14 33.13 12.60
C ASP A 230 5.03 32.10 12.94
N LYS A 231 3.92 32.59 13.48
CA LYS A 231 2.83 31.72 13.94
C LYS A 231 2.14 30.95 12.83
N ASP A 232 2.20 31.46 11.62
CA ASP A 232 1.64 30.89 10.41
C ASP A 232 2.68 30.16 9.56
N TYR A 233 3.84 29.81 10.15
CA TYR A 233 4.86 29.00 9.52
C TYR A 233 4.42 27.53 9.50
N TYR A 234 4.55 26.89 8.34
CA TYR A 234 4.17 25.49 8.13
C TYR A 234 5.35 24.57 8.44
N SER A 235 5.12 23.58 9.30
CA SER A 235 6.08 22.49 9.55
C SER A 235 5.87 21.32 8.60
N SER A 236 6.88 20.48 8.45
CA SER A 236 6.86 19.38 7.48
C SER A 236 5.86 18.24 7.79
N ASP A 237 5.31 18.23 9.00
CA ASP A 237 4.34 17.24 9.49
C ASP A 237 2.90 17.79 9.51
N GLU A 238 2.71 19.03 9.08
CA GLU A 238 1.37 19.63 9.04
C GLU A 238 0.49 19.08 7.90
N THR A 239 -0.80 19.21 8.15
CA THR A 239 -1.84 18.80 7.19
C THR A 239 -2.39 20.05 6.51
N VAL A 240 -2.35 20.07 5.17
CA VAL A 240 -2.80 21.16 4.31
C VAL A 240 -3.86 20.70 3.32
N GLY A 241 -4.61 21.65 2.78
CA GLY A 241 -5.58 21.37 1.71
C GLY A 241 -4.90 20.95 0.41
N LYS A 242 -5.37 19.82 -0.17
CA LYS A 242 -4.80 19.24 -1.40
C LYS A 242 -5.63 19.56 -2.64
N ALA A 243 -6.91 19.80 -2.48
CA ALA A 243 -7.84 20.07 -3.58
C ALA A 243 -9.00 20.95 -3.12
N GLY A 244 -9.77 21.48 -4.06
CA GLY A 244 -11.02 22.20 -3.84
C GLY A 244 -10.90 23.43 -2.96
N VAL A 245 -11.93 23.66 -2.16
CA VAL A 245 -12.02 24.78 -1.19
C VAL A 245 -10.92 24.67 -0.15
N GLU A 246 -10.60 23.47 0.34
CA GLU A 246 -9.52 23.24 1.32
C GLU A 246 -8.18 23.81 0.80
N LYS A 247 -7.81 23.50 -0.44
CA LYS A 247 -6.58 24.01 -1.04
C LYS A 247 -6.63 25.50 -1.37
N HIS A 248 -7.74 25.94 -1.97
CA HIS A 248 -7.84 27.33 -2.45
C HIS A 248 -7.81 28.34 -1.32
N PHE A 249 -8.39 27.97 -0.18
CA PHE A 249 -8.47 28.83 0.99
C PHE A 249 -7.56 28.38 2.14
N GLU A 250 -6.52 27.59 1.86
CA GLU A 250 -5.60 27.07 2.87
C GLU A 250 -5.09 28.15 3.81
N ASN A 251 -4.56 29.25 3.28
CA ASN A 251 -4.04 30.36 4.07
C ASN A 251 -5.09 31.04 4.97
N TYR A 252 -6.37 30.86 4.69
CA TYR A 252 -7.47 31.40 5.49
C TYR A 252 -8.01 30.39 6.50
N LEU A 253 -8.00 29.12 6.13
CA LEU A 253 -8.44 27.99 6.97
C LEU A 253 -7.36 27.53 7.95
N HIS A 254 -6.09 27.77 7.63
CA HIS A 254 -4.96 27.44 8.50
C HIS A 254 -5.02 28.26 9.79
N GLY A 255 -4.79 27.60 10.90
CA GLY A 255 -4.71 28.26 12.21
C GLY A 255 -3.28 28.68 12.55
N ASP A 256 -3.12 29.29 13.70
CA ASP A 256 -1.80 29.58 14.27
C ASP A 256 -1.17 28.27 14.79
N SER A 257 0.06 28.00 14.39
CA SER A 257 0.80 26.84 14.92
C SER A 257 1.18 27.04 16.36
N GLY A 258 0.90 26.04 17.20
CA GLY A 258 1.37 26.01 18.59
C GLY A 258 2.81 25.50 18.64
N SER A 259 3.59 26.00 19.61
CA SER A 259 4.96 25.56 19.83
C SER A 259 5.28 25.31 21.30
N LYS A 260 6.17 24.34 21.54
CA LYS A 260 6.77 24.11 22.87
C LYS A 260 8.28 24.14 22.77
N THR A 261 8.92 24.99 23.53
CA THR A 261 10.37 24.97 23.65
C THR A 261 10.76 24.04 24.79
N LEU A 262 11.43 22.95 24.44
CA LEU A 262 11.83 21.92 25.38
C LEU A 262 13.31 22.05 25.70
N VAL A 263 13.67 21.90 26.96
CA VAL A 263 15.07 21.68 27.39
C VAL A 263 15.28 20.19 27.51
N VAL A 264 16.22 19.66 26.74
CA VAL A 264 16.54 18.24 26.75
C VAL A 264 17.97 18.02 27.24
N ASN A 265 18.22 16.90 27.90
CA ASN A 265 19.58 16.51 28.29
C ASN A 265 20.33 15.87 27.10
N ASN A 266 21.60 15.47 27.34
CA ASN A 266 22.48 14.86 26.35
C ASN A 266 21.96 13.52 25.78
N VAL A 267 20.96 12.90 26.39
CA VAL A 267 20.28 11.67 25.94
C VAL A 267 18.89 11.93 25.37
N GLY A 268 18.52 13.20 25.11
CA GLY A 268 17.25 13.56 24.49
C GLY A 268 16.03 13.56 25.42
N LYS A 269 16.23 13.43 26.76
CA LYS A 269 15.13 13.51 27.72
C LYS A 269 14.74 14.94 28.00
N ILE A 270 13.42 15.22 27.96
CA ILE A 270 12.87 16.52 28.33
C ILE A 270 13.10 16.73 29.83
N ILE A 271 13.83 17.79 30.17
CA ILE A 271 14.11 18.21 31.55
C ILE A 271 13.09 19.33 31.96
N ASP A 272 12.82 20.23 31.05
CA ASP A 272 11.95 21.38 31.30
C ASP A 272 11.25 21.85 30.03
N THR A 273 10.17 22.57 30.17
CA THR A 273 9.43 23.25 29.08
C THR A 273 9.46 24.74 29.33
N THR A 274 10.34 25.46 28.65
CA THR A 274 10.60 26.89 28.94
C THR A 274 9.54 27.82 28.33
N LYS A 275 8.93 27.42 27.20
CA LYS A 275 7.89 28.24 26.53
C LYS A 275 6.83 27.35 25.92
N THR A 276 5.57 27.71 26.09
CA THR A 276 4.44 27.09 25.41
C THR A 276 3.61 28.17 24.73
N VAL A 277 3.46 28.05 23.40
CA VAL A 277 2.54 28.85 22.60
C VAL A 277 1.36 27.95 22.24
N LYS A 278 0.16 28.39 22.58
CA LYS A 278 -1.05 27.62 22.22
C LYS A 278 -1.34 27.78 20.73
N SER A 279 -1.79 26.69 20.09
CA SER A 279 -2.33 26.74 18.72
C SER A 279 -3.60 27.58 18.67
N GLY A 280 -3.76 28.33 17.58
CA GLY A 280 -5.00 29.05 17.26
C GLY A 280 -5.84 28.28 16.25
N THR A 281 -7.15 28.51 16.27
CA THR A 281 -8.03 27.93 15.21
C THR A 281 -8.05 28.84 13.99
N GLY A 282 -8.06 28.25 12.80
CA GLY A 282 -8.27 29.01 11.56
C GLY A 282 -9.70 29.55 11.42
N ASN A 283 -9.92 30.27 10.35
CA ASN A 283 -11.18 30.92 10.09
C ASN A 283 -12.23 29.98 9.49
N ASN A 284 -13.49 30.37 9.56
CA ASN A 284 -14.60 29.65 8.94
C ASN A 284 -14.93 30.23 7.56
N ILE A 285 -15.24 29.37 6.61
CA ILE A 285 -15.69 29.74 5.28
C ILE A 285 -17.16 29.32 5.11
N THR A 286 -17.96 30.23 4.59
CA THR A 286 -19.35 29.94 4.24
C THR A 286 -19.47 29.90 2.72
N LEU A 287 -19.96 28.77 2.22
CA LEU A 287 -20.24 28.57 0.78
C LEU A 287 -21.68 28.97 0.47
N SER A 288 -21.89 29.49 -0.75
CA SER A 288 -23.22 29.81 -1.29
C SER A 288 -23.97 28.57 -1.81
N ILE A 289 -23.34 27.40 -1.79
CA ILE A 289 -23.92 26.15 -2.30
C ILE A 289 -25.00 25.64 -1.35
N ASP A 290 -26.12 25.23 -1.91
CA ASP A 290 -27.15 24.48 -1.19
C ASP A 290 -26.77 22.99 -1.16
N SER A 291 -26.37 22.52 0.02
CA SER A 291 -25.90 21.15 0.20
C SER A 291 -27.01 20.09 0.05
N GLU A 292 -28.26 20.44 0.26
CA GLU A 292 -29.40 19.53 0.07
C GLU A 292 -29.73 19.38 -1.42
N LEU A 293 -29.72 20.49 -2.13
CA LEU A 293 -29.89 20.46 -3.58
C LEU A 293 -28.76 19.69 -4.25
N GLN A 294 -27.53 19.89 -3.80
CA GLN A 294 -26.35 19.17 -4.29
C GLN A 294 -26.48 17.66 -4.08
N GLU A 295 -26.86 17.23 -2.89
CA GLU A 295 -27.10 15.82 -2.58
C GLU A 295 -28.27 15.23 -3.38
N TYR A 296 -29.34 16.01 -3.53
CA TYR A 296 -30.48 15.61 -4.37
C TYR A 296 -30.06 15.39 -5.84
N VAL A 297 -29.30 16.34 -6.40
CA VAL A 297 -28.80 16.24 -7.79
C VAL A 297 -27.85 15.04 -7.92
N TYR A 298 -26.94 14.83 -6.96
CA TYR A 298 -26.05 13.68 -6.93
C TYR A 298 -26.86 12.37 -6.99
N ASN A 299 -27.82 12.18 -6.08
CA ASN A 299 -28.67 11.00 -6.04
C ASN A 299 -29.52 10.82 -7.30
N LEU A 300 -29.99 11.94 -7.89
CA LEU A 300 -30.76 11.90 -9.15
C LEU A 300 -29.86 11.44 -10.31
N LEU A 301 -28.65 11.96 -10.40
CA LEU A 301 -27.66 11.55 -11.41
C LEU A 301 -27.31 10.07 -11.28
N GLU A 302 -27.00 9.61 -10.06
CA GLU A 302 -26.74 8.18 -9.79
C GLU A 302 -27.89 7.30 -10.26
N LYS A 303 -29.12 7.65 -9.87
CA LYS A 303 -30.32 6.89 -10.27
C LYS A 303 -30.53 6.89 -11.78
N LYS A 304 -30.27 8.01 -12.44
CA LYS A 304 -30.41 8.13 -13.90
C LYS A 304 -29.32 7.34 -14.63
N ILE A 305 -28.08 7.46 -14.19
CA ILE A 305 -26.95 6.71 -14.75
C ILE A 305 -27.17 5.20 -14.55
N ALA A 306 -27.56 4.77 -13.36
CA ALA A 306 -27.90 3.37 -13.09
C ALA A 306 -29.01 2.86 -14.00
N GLY A 307 -30.07 3.66 -14.23
CA GLY A 307 -31.15 3.32 -15.17
C GLY A 307 -30.65 3.18 -16.60
N ILE A 308 -29.78 4.08 -17.06
CA ILE A 308 -29.17 4.00 -18.41
C ILE A 308 -28.29 2.73 -18.51
N VAL A 309 -27.42 2.47 -17.53
CA VAL A 309 -26.58 1.25 -17.51
C VAL A 309 -27.47 0.01 -17.59
N LEU A 310 -28.51 -0.07 -16.76
CA LEU A 310 -29.44 -1.22 -16.75
C LEU A 310 -30.13 -1.42 -18.10
N SER A 311 -30.55 -0.32 -18.77
CA SER A 311 -31.18 -0.41 -20.08
C SER A 311 -30.25 -0.84 -21.21
N LYS A 312 -28.92 -0.69 -21.00
CA LYS A 312 -27.88 -1.04 -21.96
C LYS A 312 -27.22 -2.40 -21.68
N LEU A 313 -27.60 -3.10 -20.60
CA LEU A 313 -27.05 -4.41 -20.30
C LEU A 313 -27.46 -5.45 -21.33
N THR A 314 -26.51 -6.27 -21.74
CA THR A 314 -26.72 -7.41 -22.63
C THR A 314 -26.01 -8.66 -22.11
N SER A 315 -26.61 -9.82 -22.40
CA SER A 315 -25.97 -11.13 -22.19
C SER A 315 -24.97 -11.49 -23.31
N SER A 316 -24.97 -10.71 -24.40
CA SER A 316 -23.97 -10.87 -25.47
C SER A 316 -22.58 -10.48 -24.96
N ASP A 317 -21.54 -11.19 -25.43
CA ASP A 317 -20.14 -10.82 -25.14
C ASP A 317 -19.65 -9.62 -25.95
N SER A 318 -20.42 -9.19 -26.98
CA SER A 318 -20.13 -8.02 -27.81
C SER A 318 -20.95 -6.81 -27.38
N ALA A 319 -20.28 -5.64 -27.31
CA ALA A 319 -20.93 -4.36 -27.10
C ALA A 319 -21.70 -3.85 -28.34
N GLY A 320 -21.58 -4.52 -29.49
CA GLY A 320 -22.06 -4.05 -30.79
C GLY A 320 -21.11 -3.02 -31.41
N ASN A 321 -21.35 -2.74 -32.72
CA ASN A 321 -20.55 -1.78 -33.50
C ASN A 321 -21.25 -0.44 -33.72
N ASP A 322 -22.49 -0.32 -33.29
CA ASP A 322 -23.26 0.91 -33.40
C ASP A 322 -22.92 1.88 -32.26
N ARG A 323 -22.28 3.02 -32.60
CA ARG A 323 -21.91 4.05 -31.63
C ARG A 323 -23.08 4.67 -30.88
N GLU A 324 -24.26 4.71 -31.48
CA GLU A 324 -25.47 5.26 -30.86
C GLU A 324 -26.16 4.25 -29.92
N ASN A 325 -25.96 2.96 -30.20
CA ASN A 325 -26.59 1.86 -29.46
C ASN A 325 -25.54 0.89 -28.81
N ILE A 326 -24.48 1.43 -28.27
CA ILE A 326 -23.51 0.62 -27.52
C ILE A 326 -24.21 -0.09 -26.37
N MET A 327 -24.05 -1.42 -26.33
CA MET A 327 -24.51 -2.27 -25.24
C MET A 327 -23.38 -2.58 -24.28
N ILE A 328 -23.72 -2.88 -23.05
CA ILE A 328 -22.77 -3.22 -22.00
C ILE A 328 -22.85 -4.72 -21.71
N PRO A 329 -21.86 -5.53 -22.09
CA PRO A 329 -21.83 -6.93 -21.72
C PRO A 329 -21.88 -7.11 -20.21
N ILE A 330 -22.82 -7.91 -19.70
CA ILE A 330 -22.98 -8.12 -18.25
C ILE A 330 -21.71 -8.67 -17.59
N LYS A 331 -20.89 -9.44 -18.31
CA LYS A 331 -19.62 -9.96 -17.84
C LYS A 331 -18.62 -8.84 -17.51
N LYS A 332 -18.62 -7.73 -18.27
CA LYS A 332 -17.80 -6.56 -17.97
C LYS A 332 -18.23 -5.87 -16.69
N VAL A 333 -19.53 -5.88 -16.38
CA VAL A 333 -20.03 -5.36 -15.11
C VAL A 333 -19.58 -6.25 -13.95
N TYR A 334 -19.64 -7.56 -14.09
CA TYR A 334 -19.12 -8.48 -13.07
C TYR A 334 -17.61 -8.27 -12.82
N TYR A 335 -16.85 -8.09 -13.89
CA TYR A 335 -15.42 -7.77 -13.74
C TYR A 335 -15.20 -6.42 -13.07
N SER A 336 -16.00 -5.38 -13.38
CA SER A 336 -15.82 -4.06 -12.78
C SER A 336 -15.96 -4.05 -11.25
N PHE A 337 -16.70 -4.99 -10.64
CA PHE A 337 -16.75 -5.14 -9.19
C PHE A 337 -15.41 -5.61 -8.60
N ILE A 338 -14.65 -6.40 -9.34
CA ILE A 338 -13.30 -6.81 -8.99
C ILE A 338 -12.32 -5.69 -9.33
N GLY A 339 -12.33 -5.21 -10.57
CA GLY A 339 -11.40 -4.20 -11.08
C GLY A 339 -11.45 -2.84 -10.37
N ASN A 340 -12.56 -2.51 -9.72
CA ASN A 340 -12.72 -1.31 -8.90
C ASN A 340 -12.66 -1.60 -7.39
N SER A 341 -12.16 -2.76 -6.99
CA SER A 341 -12.00 -3.17 -5.58
C SER A 341 -13.31 -3.11 -4.76
N VAL A 342 -14.47 -3.26 -5.43
CA VAL A 342 -15.76 -3.42 -4.73
C VAL A 342 -15.82 -4.82 -4.10
N ILE A 343 -15.23 -5.82 -4.77
CA ILE A 343 -14.91 -7.11 -4.20
C ILE A 343 -13.44 -7.06 -3.79
N ASP A 344 -13.21 -7.22 -2.50
CA ASP A 344 -11.88 -7.30 -1.91
C ASP A 344 -11.32 -8.72 -2.10
N LEU A 345 -10.47 -8.91 -3.10
CA LEU A 345 -9.83 -10.20 -3.37
C LEU A 345 -8.80 -10.56 -2.30
N GLU A 346 -8.12 -9.57 -1.72
CA GLU A 346 -7.03 -9.80 -0.76
C GLU A 346 -7.53 -10.43 0.54
N ASN A 347 -8.72 -10.03 0.98
CA ASN A 347 -9.32 -10.53 2.22
C ASN A 347 -10.14 -11.81 2.06
N LEU A 348 -10.25 -12.41 0.86
CA LEU A 348 -11.00 -13.66 0.64
C LEU A 348 -10.49 -14.85 1.47
N ASN A 349 -9.24 -14.81 1.92
CA ASN A 349 -8.66 -15.84 2.80
C ASN A 349 -8.27 -15.29 4.19
N GLY A 350 -8.73 -14.10 4.55
CA GLY A 350 -8.47 -13.46 5.83
C GLY A 350 -9.10 -14.21 7.02
N ASP A 351 -8.76 -13.79 8.24
CA ASP A 351 -9.27 -14.42 9.48
C ASP A 351 -10.80 -14.38 9.60
N LYS A 352 -11.42 -13.32 9.06
CA LYS A 352 -12.88 -13.10 9.09
C LYS A 352 -13.59 -13.61 7.82
N ALA A 353 -12.84 -14.13 6.85
CA ALA A 353 -13.41 -14.62 5.59
C ALA A 353 -14.34 -15.81 5.82
N THR A 354 -15.49 -15.75 5.17
CA THR A 354 -16.49 -16.82 5.22
C THR A 354 -15.98 -18.11 4.54
N SER A 355 -16.68 -19.21 4.77
CA SER A 355 -16.34 -20.46 4.09
C SER A 355 -16.48 -20.36 2.56
N TYR A 356 -17.38 -19.51 2.09
CA TYR A 356 -17.58 -19.26 0.66
C TYR A 356 -16.44 -18.43 0.07
N GLU A 357 -16.02 -17.35 0.74
CA GLU A 357 -14.87 -16.54 0.33
C GLU A 357 -13.60 -17.39 0.24
N LYS A 358 -13.31 -18.21 1.26
CA LYS A 358 -12.17 -19.13 1.23
C LYS A 358 -12.24 -20.19 0.11
N LYS A 359 -13.46 -20.61 -0.26
CA LYS A 359 -13.68 -21.49 -1.43
C LYS A 359 -13.35 -20.74 -2.72
N MET A 360 -13.79 -19.49 -2.85
CA MET A 360 -13.53 -18.66 -4.02
C MET A 360 -12.06 -18.29 -4.15
N TYR A 361 -11.39 -17.97 -3.05
CA TYR A 361 -9.95 -17.79 -3.01
C TYR A 361 -9.20 -18.97 -3.66
N ARG A 362 -9.47 -20.20 -3.20
CA ARG A 362 -8.83 -21.40 -3.76
C ARG A 362 -9.13 -21.60 -5.26
N LYS A 363 -10.34 -21.24 -5.70
CA LYS A 363 -10.70 -21.30 -7.12
C LYS A 363 -9.90 -20.27 -7.93
N ILE A 364 -9.77 -19.05 -7.44
CA ILE A 364 -9.00 -17.98 -8.10
C ILE A 364 -7.53 -18.38 -8.18
N GLN A 365 -6.93 -18.87 -7.09
CA GLN A 365 -5.55 -19.37 -7.09
C GLN A 365 -5.32 -20.48 -8.13
N THR A 366 -6.28 -21.41 -8.27
CA THR A 366 -6.19 -22.45 -9.32
C THR A 366 -6.23 -21.84 -10.73
N LEU A 367 -7.00 -20.78 -10.95
CA LEU A 367 -7.08 -20.08 -12.23
C LEU A 367 -5.79 -19.30 -12.51
N GLU A 368 -5.19 -18.73 -11.51
CA GLU A 368 -3.88 -18.03 -11.56
C GLU A 368 -2.76 -19.01 -11.91
N ASP A 369 -2.67 -20.16 -11.24
CA ASP A 369 -1.70 -21.21 -11.55
C ASP A 369 -1.81 -21.67 -13.02
N GLN A 370 -3.04 -21.80 -13.52
CA GLN A 370 -3.28 -22.13 -14.93
C GLN A 370 -2.84 -21.03 -15.87
N ALA A 371 -3.12 -19.76 -15.53
CA ALA A 371 -2.74 -18.60 -16.32
C ALA A 371 -1.22 -18.41 -16.36
N ILE A 372 -0.54 -18.60 -15.23
CA ILE A 372 0.92 -18.59 -15.14
C ILE A 372 1.54 -19.65 -16.05
N ASN A 373 1.00 -20.87 -16.01
CA ASN A 373 1.44 -21.94 -16.89
C ASN A 373 1.21 -21.64 -18.38
N VAL A 374 0.09 -21.02 -18.73
CA VAL A 374 -0.17 -20.54 -20.09
C VAL A 374 0.84 -19.48 -20.49
N SER A 375 1.08 -18.48 -19.63
CA SER A 375 2.03 -17.39 -19.85
C SER A 375 3.46 -17.91 -20.06
N LYS A 376 3.89 -18.87 -19.25
CA LYS A 376 5.17 -19.56 -19.41
C LYS A 376 5.29 -20.24 -20.77
N ASN A 377 4.23 -20.89 -21.23
CA ASN A 377 4.21 -21.54 -22.55
C ASN A 377 4.20 -20.51 -23.71
N LEU A 378 3.55 -19.35 -23.53
CA LEU A 378 3.60 -18.24 -24.50
C LEU A 378 5.01 -17.70 -24.68
N VAL A 379 5.82 -17.69 -23.62
CA VAL A 379 7.25 -17.34 -23.71
C VAL A 379 8.06 -18.43 -24.39
N LEU A 380 7.89 -19.69 -24.01
CA LEU A 380 8.80 -20.77 -24.39
C LEU A 380 8.61 -21.28 -25.80
N LYS A 381 7.38 -21.55 -26.22
CA LYS A 381 7.11 -22.40 -27.36
C LYS A 381 5.92 -22.03 -28.24
N ASP A 382 5.28 -20.89 -27.97
CA ASP A 382 4.13 -20.52 -28.79
C ASP A 382 4.58 -20.01 -30.16
N THR A 383 3.99 -20.56 -31.21
CA THR A 383 4.32 -20.25 -32.62
C THR A 383 3.19 -19.53 -33.35
N LYS A 384 2.02 -19.41 -32.69
CA LYS A 384 0.85 -18.79 -33.29
C LYS A 384 0.94 -17.26 -33.19
N ALA A 385 0.74 -16.54 -34.30
CA ALA A 385 0.78 -15.10 -34.31
C ALA A 385 -0.18 -14.49 -33.26
N TYR A 386 0.20 -13.38 -32.63
CA TYR A 386 -0.56 -12.75 -31.57
C TYR A 386 -2.04 -12.52 -31.95
N LYS A 387 -2.30 -11.93 -33.12
CA LYS A 387 -3.66 -11.66 -33.61
C LYS A 387 -4.53 -12.91 -33.80
N ASP A 388 -3.92 -14.08 -33.99
CA ASP A 388 -4.61 -15.35 -34.22
C ASP A 388 -4.79 -16.16 -32.92
N GLN A 389 -4.30 -15.65 -31.79
CA GLN A 389 -4.50 -16.24 -30.45
C GLN A 389 -5.93 -15.97 -29.94
N SER A 390 -6.34 -16.75 -28.93
CA SER A 390 -7.56 -16.40 -28.17
C SER A 390 -7.33 -15.11 -27.37
N GLU A 391 -8.40 -14.35 -27.10
CA GLU A 391 -8.37 -13.13 -26.29
C GLU A 391 -7.65 -13.33 -24.95
N GLU A 392 -7.90 -14.48 -24.29
CA GLU A 392 -7.24 -14.86 -23.05
C GLU A 392 -5.72 -14.91 -23.20
N LYS A 393 -5.21 -15.57 -24.25
CA LYS A 393 -3.78 -15.69 -24.54
C LYS A 393 -3.17 -14.35 -24.99
N GLN A 394 -3.92 -13.54 -25.74
CA GLN A 394 -3.51 -12.18 -26.11
C GLN A 394 -3.34 -11.32 -24.85
N ALA A 395 -4.31 -11.37 -23.93
CA ALA A 395 -4.23 -10.63 -22.66
C ALA A 395 -3.00 -11.03 -21.85
N TYR A 396 -2.73 -12.33 -21.72
CA TYR A 396 -1.56 -12.82 -20.99
C TYR A 396 -0.25 -12.47 -21.69
N ALA A 397 -0.17 -12.56 -23.02
CA ALA A 397 1.01 -12.17 -23.80
C ALA A 397 1.31 -10.67 -23.66
N SER A 398 0.28 -9.83 -23.73
CA SER A 398 0.39 -8.39 -23.49
C SER A 398 0.88 -8.06 -22.10
N TYR A 399 0.33 -8.77 -21.10
CA TYR A 399 0.75 -8.58 -19.72
C TYR A 399 2.23 -8.94 -19.53
N VAL A 400 2.66 -10.11 -20.03
CA VAL A 400 4.06 -10.56 -19.97
C VAL A 400 4.99 -9.58 -20.66
N TYR A 401 4.62 -9.07 -21.85
CA TYR A 401 5.41 -8.05 -22.55
C TYR A 401 5.56 -6.78 -21.70
N SER A 402 4.47 -6.29 -21.12
CA SER A 402 4.46 -5.11 -20.25
C SER A 402 5.28 -5.33 -18.97
N LEU A 403 5.16 -6.51 -18.36
CA LEU A 403 5.92 -6.92 -17.18
C LEU A 403 7.44 -6.89 -17.47
N LEU A 404 7.88 -7.54 -18.54
CA LEU A 404 9.29 -7.56 -18.93
C LEU A 404 9.83 -6.16 -19.22
N SER A 405 9.05 -5.29 -19.85
CA SER A 405 9.40 -3.90 -20.11
C SER A 405 9.47 -3.07 -18.83
N SER A 406 8.49 -3.17 -17.94
CA SER A 406 8.45 -2.42 -16.68
C SER A 406 9.56 -2.84 -15.72
N LYS A 407 9.89 -4.13 -15.68
CA LYS A 407 11.01 -4.67 -14.89
C LYS A 407 12.38 -4.45 -15.55
N LYS A 408 12.41 -3.82 -16.74
CA LYS A 408 13.63 -3.53 -17.53
C LYS A 408 14.41 -4.80 -17.97
N VAL A 409 13.77 -5.96 -17.92
CA VAL A 409 14.30 -7.19 -18.52
C VAL A 409 14.27 -7.07 -20.03
N LEU A 410 13.20 -6.54 -20.61
CA LEU A 410 13.18 -6.07 -21.99
C LEU A 410 13.65 -4.60 -22.02
N ILE A 411 14.81 -4.35 -22.59
CA ILE A 411 15.45 -3.03 -22.65
C ILE A 411 14.80 -2.21 -23.76
N SER A 412 13.67 -1.58 -23.47
CA SER A 412 12.87 -0.84 -24.47
C SER A 412 13.66 0.26 -25.19
N SER A 413 14.68 0.86 -24.55
CA SER A 413 15.56 1.86 -25.14
C SER A 413 16.54 1.28 -26.18
N SER A 414 16.78 -0.02 -26.15
CA SER A 414 17.66 -0.71 -27.12
C SER A 414 16.91 -1.20 -28.35
N ILE A 415 15.58 -1.15 -28.34
CA ILE A 415 14.76 -1.62 -29.44
C ILE A 415 14.80 -0.61 -30.59
N ASP A 416 15.34 -1.05 -31.75
CA ASP A 416 15.17 -0.32 -32.96
C ASP A 416 13.74 -0.41 -33.49
N THR A 417 13.02 0.71 -33.39
CA THR A 417 11.60 0.75 -33.77
C THR A 417 11.37 0.58 -35.28
N THR A 418 12.42 0.66 -36.11
CA THR A 418 12.36 0.42 -37.55
C THR A 418 12.68 -1.03 -37.92
N ASP A 419 13.11 -1.84 -36.94
CA ASP A 419 13.43 -3.24 -37.18
C ASP A 419 12.23 -4.01 -37.70
N LYS A 420 12.43 -4.82 -38.74
CA LYS A 420 11.35 -5.56 -39.41
C LYS A 420 10.64 -6.57 -38.51
N THR A 421 11.35 -7.20 -37.60
CA THR A 421 10.76 -8.19 -36.70
C THR A 421 10.00 -7.51 -35.55
N TYR A 422 10.55 -6.41 -35.04
CA TYR A 422 9.81 -5.57 -34.10
C TYR A 422 8.52 -5.03 -34.73
N GLN A 423 8.55 -4.58 -35.99
CA GLN A 423 7.36 -4.15 -36.71
C GLN A 423 6.34 -5.29 -36.95
N LYS A 424 6.80 -6.54 -37.14
CA LYS A 424 5.90 -7.69 -37.21
C LYS A 424 5.23 -7.93 -35.86
N TRP A 425 5.97 -7.83 -34.75
CA TRP A 425 5.40 -7.91 -33.40
C TRP A 425 4.38 -6.81 -33.14
N LYS A 426 4.74 -5.57 -33.39
CA LYS A 426 3.85 -4.41 -33.25
C LYS A 426 2.57 -4.51 -34.09
N ASN A 427 2.64 -5.16 -35.24
CA ASN A 427 1.51 -5.45 -36.13
C ASN A 427 0.88 -6.82 -35.84
N GLU A 428 1.17 -7.44 -34.70
CA GLU A 428 0.56 -8.67 -34.21
C GLU A 428 0.73 -9.90 -35.14
N LYS A 429 1.75 -9.90 -36.01
CA LYS A 429 1.98 -10.92 -37.04
C LYS A 429 2.89 -12.08 -36.62
N ILE A 430 3.45 -12.01 -35.42
CA ILE A 430 4.30 -13.07 -34.85
C ILE A 430 3.88 -13.36 -33.42
N SER A 431 4.36 -14.47 -32.86
CA SER A 431 4.08 -14.85 -31.48
C SER A 431 4.98 -14.06 -30.49
N LEU A 432 4.61 -14.07 -29.20
CA LEU A 432 5.46 -13.54 -28.14
C LEU A 432 6.79 -14.29 -28.08
N SER A 433 6.76 -15.62 -28.16
CA SER A 433 7.97 -16.44 -28.15
C SER A 433 8.91 -16.11 -29.30
N GLU A 434 8.39 -15.93 -30.52
CA GLU A 434 9.17 -15.56 -31.68
C GLU A 434 9.81 -14.17 -31.51
N PHE A 435 9.05 -13.20 -30.98
CA PHE A 435 9.58 -11.87 -30.68
C PHE A 435 10.68 -11.93 -29.60
N LEU A 436 10.45 -12.64 -28.50
CA LEU A 436 11.43 -12.70 -27.41
C LEU A 436 12.71 -13.43 -27.82
N ARG A 437 12.64 -14.49 -28.62
CA ARG A 437 13.81 -15.16 -29.18
C ARG A 437 14.62 -14.20 -30.04
N TYR A 438 13.95 -13.42 -30.87
CA TYR A 438 14.60 -12.38 -31.65
C TYR A 438 15.24 -11.31 -30.77
N ALA A 439 14.53 -10.86 -29.73
CA ALA A 439 15.03 -9.89 -28.77
C ALA A 439 16.28 -10.39 -28.01
N VAL A 440 16.35 -11.67 -27.66
CA VAL A 440 17.56 -12.31 -27.10
C VAL A 440 18.74 -12.20 -28.06
N ASN A 441 18.53 -12.56 -29.33
CA ASN A 441 19.59 -12.51 -30.35
C ASN A 441 20.05 -11.10 -30.72
N LYS A 442 19.23 -10.08 -30.43
CA LYS A 442 19.52 -8.65 -30.60
C LYS A 442 20.04 -7.97 -29.34
N GLU A 443 20.24 -8.71 -28.26
CA GLU A 443 20.68 -8.17 -26.98
C GLU A 443 19.71 -7.11 -26.41
N TRP A 444 18.42 -7.23 -26.76
CA TRP A 444 17.34 -6.40 -26.19
C TRP A 444 16.84 -6.93 -24.84
N ILE A 445 17.32 -8.10 -24.42
CA ILE A 445 17.02 -8.71 -23.12
C ILE A 445 18.21 -8.52 -22.20
N ASP A 446 17.99 -7.95 -21.02
CA ASP A 446 18.96 -7.90 -19.93
C ASP A 446 19.06 -9.27 -19.25
N ILE A 447 20.02 -10.07 -19.71
CA ILE A 447 20.28 -11.40 -19.15
C ILE A 447 20.84 -11.37 -17.71
N SER A 448 21.38 -10.21 -17.27
CA SER A 448 21.90 -10.08 -15.90
C SER A 448 20.78 -10.13 -14.84
N SER A 449 19.55 -9.85 -15.25
CA SER A 449 18.34 -9.95 -14.44
C SER A 449 17.84 -11.39 -14.33
N LEU A 450 18.37 -12.32 -15.12
CA LEU A 450 17.97 -13.72 -15.16
C LEU A 450 18.94 -14.56 -14.33
N ASN A 451 18.43 -15.60 -13.66
CA ASN A 451 19.23 -16.53 -12.87
C ASN A 451 19.98 -17.51 -13.81
N ILE A 452 21.01 -17.03 -14.50
CA ILE A 452 21.81 -17.81 -15.46
C ILE A 452 23.22 -18.02 -14.90
N SER A 453 23.69 -19.26 -14.87
CA SER A 453 24.91 -19.66 -14.18
C SER A 453 26.17 -19.61 -15.06
N SER A 454 26.08 -19.42 -16.38
CA SER A 454 27.22 -19.44 -17.29
C SER A 454 27.31 -18.19 -18.19
N LYS A 455 28.55 -17.86 -18.60
CA LYS A 455 28.85 -16.72 -19.48
C LYS A 455 28.47 -16.96 -20.95
N TYR A 456 28.24 -18.20 -21.35
CA TYR A 456 27.95 -18.63 -22.72
C TYR A 456 26.68 -19.46 -22.71
N ASN A 457 25.52 -18.80 -22.72
CA ASN A 457 24.24 -19.45 -22.79
C ASN A 457 23.72 -19.40 -24.24
N ASP A 458 23.14 -20.49 -24.70
CA ASP A 458 22.43 -20.48 -25.97
C ASP A 458 21.04 -19.81 -25.83
N THR A 459 20.42 -19.50 -26.96
CA THR A 459 19.11 -18.84 -26.98
C THR A 459 18.03 -19.67 -26.22
N GLU A 460 18.11 -20.99 -26.26
CA GLU A 460 17.15 -21.85 -25.56
C GLU A 460 17.32 -21.82 -24.05
N GLU A 461 18.55 -21.75 -23.56
CA GLU A 461 18.83 -21.61 -22.12
C GLU A 461 18.34 -20.25 -21.60
N ILE A 462 18.57 -19.17 -22.35
CA ILE A 462 18.09 -17.84 -22.02
C ILE A 462 16.55 -17.81 -22.00
N MET A 463 15.91 -18.42 -23.00
CA MET A 463 14.45 -18.48 -23.06
C MET A 463 13.84 -19.30 -21.90
N LYS A 464 14.49 -20.36 -21.47
CA LYS A 464 14.07 -21.12 -20.26
C LYS A 464 14.21 -20.29 -19.01
N ALA A 465 15.30 -19.56 -18.83
CA ALA A 465 15.52 -18.67 -17.70
C ALA A 465 14.52 -17.50 -17.72
N LEU A 466 14.24 -16.94 -18.90
CA LEU A 466 13.25 -15.89 -19.06
C LEU A 466 11.84 -16.37 -18.69
N ALA A 467 11.49 -17.60 -19.09
CA ALA A 467 10.20 -18.19 -18.72
C ALA A 467 10.08 -18.50 -17.24
N ALA A 468 11.16 -18.92 -16.58
CA ALA A 468 11.21 -19.08 -15.13
C ALA A 468 11.09 -17.74 -14.42
N TYR A 469 11.79 -16.70 -14.90
CA TYR A 469 11.66 -15.34 -14.38
C TYR A 469 10.22 -14.81 -14.49
N VAL A 470 9.56 -15.03 -15.63
CA VAL A 470 8.15 -14.64 -15.82
C VAL A 470 7.25 -15.42 -14.88
N GLU A 471 7.44 -16.73 -14.71
CA GLU A 471 6.69 -17.54 -13.75
C GLU A 471 6.78 -16.98 -12.33
N ASP A 472 8.01 -16.73 -11.84
CA ASP A 472 8.24 -16.18 -10.51
C ASP A 472 7.66 -14.76 -10.36
N ALA A 473 7.81 -13.93 -11.39
CA ALA A 473 7.34 -12.55 -11.36
C ALA A 473 5.81 -12.41 -11.42
N LEU A 474 5.11 -13.38 -12.04
CA LEU A 474 3.65 -13.41 -12.11
C LEU A 474 3.01 -13.87 -10.79
N VAL A 475 3.68 -14.72 -10.02
CA VAL A 475 3.20 -15.16 -8.68
C VAL A 475 3.08 -13.98 -7.71
N ASP A 476 3.94 -12.96 -7.88
CA ASP A 476 3.99 -11.77 -7.01
C ASP A 476 3.30 -10.54 -7.65
N ALA A 477 2.53 -10.73 -8.73
CA ALA A 477 1.95 -9.63 -9.49
C ALA A 477 0.44 -9.49 -9.26
N ASP A 478 0.05 -8.66 -8.28
CA ASP A 478 -1.36 -8.39 -7.92
C ASP A 478 -2.21 -7.94 -9.15
N ASP A 479 -1.62 -7.17 -10.07
CA ASP A 479 -2.30 -6.73 -11.30
C ASP A 479 -2.55 -7.89 -12.28
N PHE A 480 -1.81 -9.00 -12.19
CA PHE A 480 -2.04 -10.16 -13.02
C PHE A 480 -3.29 -10.92 -12.59
N ASP A 481 -3.56 -10.98 -11.29
CA ASP A 481 -4.76 -11.58 -10.71
C ASP A 481 -6.02 -10.94 -11.28
N MET A 482 -5.98 -9.62 -11.46
CA MET A 482 -7.07 -8.88 -12.10
C MET A 482 -7.29 -9.31 -13.56
N THR A 483 -6.21 -9.47 -14.31
CA THR A 483 -6.25 -9.95 -15.70
C THR A 483 -6.81 -11.39 -15.76
N VAL A 484 -6.40 -12.25 -14.85
CA VAL A 484 -6.90 -13.63 -14.73
C VAL A 484 -8.38 -13.65 -14.39
N CYS A 485 -8.82 -12.83 -13.44
CA CYS A 485 -10.22 -12.71 -13.07
C CYS A 485 -11.08 -12.22 -14.24
N GLU A 486 -10.62 -11.19 -14.98
CA GLU A 486 -11.32 -10.69 -16.18
C GLU A 486 -11.51 -11.80 -17.21
N GLN A 487 -10.42 -12.44 -17.60
CA GLN A 487 -10.46 -13.51 -18.61
C GLN A 487 -11.30 -14.70 -18.14
N SER A 488 -11.26 -15.01 -16.85
CA SER A 488 -12.04 -16.09 -16.26
C SER A 488 -13.55 -15.80 -16.26
N ILE A 489 -13.95 -14.56 -16.03
CA ILE A 489 -15.34 -14.11 -16.15
C ILE A 489 -15.79 -14.14 -17.62
N MET A 490 -14.98 -13.60 -18.52
CA MET A 490 -15.30 -13.57 -19.96
C MET A 490 -15.47 -14.99 -20.53
N LYS A 491 -14.68 -15.93 -20.09
CA LYS A 491 -14.77 -17.36 -20.49
C LYS A 491 -15.77 -18.19 -19.68
N GLY A 492 -16.43 -17.60 -18.68
CA GLY A 492 -17.41 -18.29 -17.82
C GLY A 492 -16.79 -19.29 -16.81
N LYS A 493 -15.47 -19.28 -16.65
CA LYS A 493 -14.77 -20.06 -15.62
C LYS A 493 -15.11 -19.52 -14.22
N LEU A 494 -15.28 -18.20 -14.10
CA LEU A 494 -15.84 -17.49 -12.96
C LEU A 494 -17.22 -16.95 -13.37
N SER A 495 -18.28 -17.52 -12.80
CA SER A 495 -19.65 -17.19 -13.19
C SER A 495 -20.17 -15.92 -12.51
N GLY A 496 -21.12 -15.22 -13.15
CA GLY A 496 -21.77 -14.06 -12.55
C GLY A 496 -22.49 -14.39 -11.24
N ARG A 497 -22.99 -15.63 -11.06
CA ARG A 497 -23.54 -16.09 -9.78
C ARG A 497 -22.50 -16.09 -8.68
N GLU A 498 -21.29 -16.55 -8.96
CA GLU A 498 -20.18 -16.59 -8.00
C GLU A 498 -19.77 -15.15 -7.60
N VAL A 499 -19.69 -14.26 -8.57
CA VAL A 499 -19.43 -12.82 -8.32
C VAL A 499 -20.51 -12.21 -7.44
N CYS A 500 -21.80 -12.44 -7.75
CA CYS A 500 -22.91 -11.94 -6.93
C CYS A 500 -22.92 -12.50 -5.50
N LEU A 501 -22.53 -13.77 -5.34
CA LEU A 501 -22.40 -14.36 -4.00
C LEU A 501 -21.24 -13.75 -3.21
N LEU A 502 -20.10 -13.43 -3.85
CA LEU A 502 -19.02 -12.69 -3.20
C LEU A 502 -19.46 -11.31 -2.75
N LEU A 503 -20.18 -10.55 -3.59
CA LEU A 503 -20.76 -9.25 -3.22
C LEU A 503 -21.70 -9.37 -2.02
N TYR A 504 -22.44 -10.48 -1.93
CA TYR A 504 -23.31 -10.73 -0.78
C TYR A 504 -22.51 -11.05 0.50
N GLU A 505 -21.53 -11.93 0.41
CA GLU A 505 -20.67 -12.31 1.55
C GLU A 505 -19.91 -11.10 2.11
N GLN A 506 -19.46 -10.19 1.25
CA GLN A 506 -18.76 -8.95 1.63
C GLN A 506 -19.72 -7.80 2.01
N GLY A 507 -21.02 -8.06 2.06
CA GLY A 507 -22.02 -7.10 2.55
C GLY A 507 -22.35 -5.97 1.57
N VAL A 508 -21.88 -6.02 0.32
CA VAL A 508 -22.21 -5.07 -0.75
C VAL A 508 -23.67 -5.24 -1.19
N LEU A 509 -24.11 -6.49 -1.36
CA LEU A 509 -25.51 -6.83 -1.61
C LEU A 509 -26.21 -7.19 -0.30
N LYS A 510 -27.37 -6.55 -0.06
CA LYS A 510 -28.22 -6.84 1.11
C LYS A 510 -29.31 -7.84 0.74
N LYS A 511 -29.61 -8.74 1.66
CA LYS A 511 -30.82 -9.57 1.56
C LYS A 511 -32.03 -8.67 1.68
N LYS A 512 -32.93 -8.72 0.69
CA LYS A 512 -34.25 -8.04 0.81
C LYS A 512 -35.11 -8.74 1.81
#